data_595511806e8df7f3d1155b6b3942bace
#
_entry.id   595511806e8df7f3d1155b6b3942bace
#
_cell.length_a   1.000
_cell.length_b   1.000
_cell.length_c   1.000
_cell.angle_alpha   90.00
_cell.angle_beta   90.00
_cell.angle_gamma   90.00
#
_symmetry.space_group_name_H-M   'P 1'
#
loop_
_entity.id
_entity.type
_entity.pdbx_description
1 polymer ?
#
loop_
_entity_poly.entity_id
_entity_poly.type
_entity_poly.pdbx_seq_one_letter_code
_entity_poly.pdbx_strand_id
1 'polypeptide(L)'
;MMPLAALALTGCLAVSAGADRILAGDLAAGIPGLTARAPEIPVAWAPAPGIVRVFRVAELRRLAERLGWEVEPDADICIERPVSPPAPARLLAAMQTAMPQAGIAILEYGRQPLPAGEIEFRASGLRPGAEGALWIGYVHYAGTRRFALWARVKIVVPVARVIAVADLRPGQAITPEQVRTETRQEFPLAVPFLESGEQAVGKWPRSAIRAGTAIRPGMLENPKEVVSGDSVTVDVRNGGAHLELEAQAEGSGAVGETIPVRNPESHKRFLARVEGKGRVSVGPAAGKVNP
;
A
#
# COMPACT_ATOMS: atom_id res chain seq x y z
N MET A 1 -56.80 19.38 31.48
CA MET A 1 -56.05 18.24 30.92
C MET A 1 -56.16 18.33 29.41
N MET A 2 -55.15 18.89 28.76
CA MET A 2 -55.01 18.88 27.30
C MET A 2 -54.33 17.59 26.88
N PRO A 3 -54.79 16.86 25.87
CA PRO A 3 -54.11 15.69 25.39
C PRO A 3 -52.83 16.16 24.66
N LEU A 4 -51.67 15.61 25.08
CA LEU A 4 -50.47 15.64 24.27
C LEU A 4 -50.77 14.89 22.94
N ALA A 5 -50.86 15.65 21.86
CA ALA A 5 -50.84 15.06 20.53
C ALA A 5 -49.48 14.35 20.35
N ALA A 6 -49.51 13.04 20.28
CA ALA A 6 -48.39 12.24 19.88
C ALA A 6 -48.05 12.62 18.42
N LEU A 7 -46.96 13.38 18.21
CA LEU A 7 -46.38 13.54 16.89
C LEU A 7 -46.03 12.13 16.38
N ALA A 8 -46.79 11.67 15.41
CA ALA A 8 -46.37 10.54 14.58
C ALA A 8 -45.07 10.99 13.89
N LEU A 9 -43.96 10.44 14.26
CA LEU A 9 -42.71 10.54 13.55
C LEU A 9 -42.88 9.83 12.19
N THR A 10 -43.37 10.58 11.20
CA THR A 10 -43.15 10.24 9.80
C THR A 10 -41.62 10.18 9.62
N GLY A 11 -41.07 9.09 9.08
CA GLY A 11 -39.64 8.90 8.96
C GLY A 11 -38.97 10.08 8.26
N CYS A 12 -37.71 10.37 8.58
CA CYS A 12 -36.93 11.44 7.95
C CYS A 12 -36.82 11.21 6.43
N LEU A 13 -36.77 12.28 5.67
CA LEU A 13 -36.47 12.23 4.25
C LEU A 13 -35.01 11.80 4.04
N ALA A 14 -34.81 10.95 3.08
CA ALA A 14 -33.50 10.43 2.76
C ALA A 14 -32.79 11.30 1.70
N VAL A 15 -31.56 11.77 2.00
CA VAL A 15 -30.73 12.35 0.93
C VAL A 15 -30.26 11.24 -0.01
N SER A 16 -30.04 11.58 -1.29
CA SER A 16 -29.42 10.67 -2.25
C SER A 16 -28.03 10.20 -1.77
N ALA A 17 -27.68 8.95 -2.02
CA ALA A 17 -26.43 8.34 -1.54
C ALA A 17 -25.18 9.14 -1.93
N GLY A 18 -25.14 9.67 -3.17
CA GLY A 18 -24.05 10.49 -3.69
C GLY A 18 -24.12 11.98 -3.34
N ALA A 19 -25.19 12.44 -2.69
CA ALA A 19 -25.38 13.87 -2.46
C ALA A 19 -24.47 14.37 -1.33
N ASP A 20 -23.75 15.45 -1.60
CA ASP A 20 -22.96 16.21 -0.62
C ASP A 20 -23.74 17.39 -0.03
N ARG A 21 -24.81 17.80 -0.71
CA ARG A 21 -25.70 18.89 -0.35
C ARG A 21 -27.15 18.43 -0.27
N ILE A 22 -27.92 19.11 0.55
CA ILE A 22 -29.38 19.06 0.53
C ILE A 22 -29.82 20.11 -0.48
N LEU A 23 -30.66 19.71 -1.42
CA LEU A 23 -31.20 20.59 -2.45
C LEU A 23 -32.61 21.08 -2.07
N ALA A 24 -33.05 22.17 -2.69
CA ALA A 24 -34.39 22.68 -2.51
C ALA A 24 -35.48 21.64 -2.85
N GLY A 25 -35.23 20.81 -3.87
CA GLY A 25 -36.11 19.68 -4.26
C GLY A 25 -36.23 18.62 -3.17
N ASP A 26 -35.15 18.35 -2.42
CA ASP A 26 -35.18 17.35 -1.32
C ASP A 26 -36.10 17.81 -0.20
N LEU A 27 -36.14 19.14 0.12
CA LEU A 27 -37.02 19.71 1.11
C LEU A 27 -38.47 19.79 0.59
N ALA A 28 -38.66 20.16 -0.69
CA ALA A 28 -39.98 20.26 -1.30
C ALA A 28 -40.73 18.92 -1.25
N ALA A 29 -40.03 17.80 -1.32
CA ALA A 29 -40.65 16.47 -1.20
C ALA A 29 -41.33 16.23 0.18
N GLY A 30 -40.93 16.99 1.21
CA GLY A 30 -41.52 16.94 2.54
C GLY A 30 -42.62 17.99 2.79
N ILE A 31 -42.93 18.85 1.83
CA ILE A 31 -43.96 19.92 1.96
C ILE A 31 -45.12 19.61 1.02
N PRO A 32 -46.27 19.22 1.54
CA PRO A 32 -47.44 18.91 0.71
C PRO A 32 -47.82 20.05 -0.23
N GLY A 33 -47.97 19.72 -1.51
CA GLY A 33 -48.41 20.70 -2.53
C GLY A 33 -47.28 21.61 -3.06
N LEU A 34 -46.08 21.53 -2.52
CA LEU A 34 -44.94 22.32 -3.02
C LEU A 34 -44.29 21.66 -4.23
N THR A 35 -44.17 22.42 -5.31
CA THR A 35 -43.30 22.10 -6.44
C THR A 35 -42.16 23.13 -6.48
N ALA A 36 -40.92 22.70 -6.25
CA ALA A 36 -39.78 23.61 -6.27
C ALA A 36 -39.52 24.08 -7.70
N ARG A 37 -39.47 25.40 -7.94
CA ARG A 37 -39.17 26.02 -9.25
C ARG A 37 -37.73 25.82 -9.67
N ALA A 38 -36.82 25.67 -8.69
CA ALA A 38 -35.39 25.42 -8.93
C ALA A 38 -34.91 24.32 -7.94
N PRO A 39 -35.25 23.05 -8.19
CA PRO A 39 -35.01 21.95 -7.26
C PRO A 39 -33.53 21.68 -7.02
N GLU A 40 -32.63 22.09 -7.93
CA GLU A 40 -31.17 21.87 -7.88
C GLU A 40 -30.44 22.88 -6.97
N ILE A 41 -31.11 23.93 -6.45
CA ILE A 41 -30.44 24.90 -5.58
C ILE A 41 -30.00 24.25 -4.28
N PRO A 42 -28.69 24.28 -3.91
CA PRO A 42 -28.23 23.77 -2.65
C PRO A 42 -28.65 24.69 -1.48
N VAL A 43 -29.27 24.10 -0.47
CA VAL A 43 -29.76 24.84 0.70
C VAL A 43 -28.94 24.56 1.96
N ALA A 44 -28.36 23.40 2.08
CA ALA A 44 -27.51 23.02 3.21
C ALA A 44 -26.53 21.91 2.85
N TRP A 45 -25.57 21.60 3.76
CA TRP A 45 -24.78 20.39 3.70
C TRP A 45 -25.62 19.18 4.07
N ALA A 46 -25.42 18.07 3.34
CA ALA A 46 -26.06 16.82 3.71
C ALA A 46 -25.46 16.30 5.03
N PRO A 47 -26.27 15.66 5.90
CA PRO A 47 -25.81 15.16 7.19
C PRO A 47 -24.79 14.04 7.04
N ALA A 48 -23.95 13.89 8.08
CA ALA A 48 -23.07 12.73 8.16
C ALA A 48 -23.87 11.43 8.34
N PRO A 49 -23.32 10.25 7.99
CA PRO A 49 -23.98 8.98 8.21
C PRO A 49 -24.41 8.79 9.67
N GLY A 50 -25.68 8.41 9.88
CA GLY A 50 -26.25 8.20 11.22
C GLY A 50 -26.64 9.50 11.96
N ILE A 51 -26.50 10.67 11.32
CA ILE A 51 -26.92 11.98 11.87
C ILE A 51 -28.14 12.47 11.12
N VAL A 52 -29.07 13.06 11.88
CA VAL A 52 -30.30 13.70 11.35
C VAL A 52 -30.11 15.21 11.34
N ARG A 53 -30.45 15.86 10.24
CA ARG A 53 -30.60 17.32 10.14
C ARG A 53 -32.08 17.69 10.22
N VAL A 54 -32.44 18.47 11.19
CA VAL A 54 -33.83 18.99 11.32
C VAL A 54 -33.85 20.43 10.85
N PHE A 55 -34.70 20.71 9.88
CA PHE A 55 -35.08 22.07 9.46
C PHE A 55 -36.34 22.47 10.23
N ARG A 56 -36.24 23.48 11.07
CA ARG A 56 -37.34 23.98 11.81
C ARG A 56 -38.26 24.83 10.92
N VAL A 57 -39.56 24.90 11.24
CA VAL A 57 -40.56 25.72 10.49
C VAL A 57 -40.02 27.11 10.20
N ALA A 58 -39.45 27.80 11.22
CA ALA A 58 -38.93 29.16 11.05
C ALA A 58 -37.76 29.23 10.03
N GLU A 59 -36.94 28.20 9.93
CA GLU A 59 -35.86 28.10 8.93
C GLU A 59 -36.43 27.83 7.54
N LEU A 60 -37.41 26.93 7.46
CA LEU A 60 -38.09 26.60 6.21
C LEU A 60 -38.84 27.79 5.63
N ARG A 61 -39.50 28.62 6.46
CA ARG A 61 -40.19 29.87 6.02
C ARG A 61 -39.20 30.86 5.42
N ARG A 62 -38.03 31.06 6.03
CA ARG A 62 -37.00 31.93 5.46
C ARG A 62 -36.43 31.35 4.12
N LEU A 63 -36.36 30.04 3.99
CA LEU A 63 -35.99 29.39 2.73
C LEU A 63 -37.10 29.61 1.68
N ALA A 64 -38.38 29.46 2.07
CA ALA A 64 -39.52 29.67 1.20
C ALA A 64 -39.54 31.08 0.61
N GLU A 65 -39.39 32.10 1.46
CA GLU A 65 -39.28 33.51 1.04
C GLU A 65 -38.12 33.70 0.04
N ARG A 66 -36.94 33.19 0.37
CA ARG A 66 -35.73 33.34 -0.48
C ARG A 66 -35.84 32.64 -1.81
N LEU A 67 -36.51 31.48 -1.85
CA LEU A 67 -36.61 30.62 -3.03
C LEU A 67 -37.93 30.85 -3.80
N GLY A 68 -38.79 31.73 -3.32
CA GLY A 68 -40.10 32.06 -3.93
C GLY A 68 -41.05 30.86 -3.94
N TRP A 69 -41.10 30.10 -2.83
CA TRP A 69 -42.04 29.00 -2.70
C TRP A 69 -43.48 29.52 -2.52
N GLU A 70 -44.43 28.89 -3.20
CA GLU A 70 -45.83 29.30 -3.16
C GLU A 70 -46.60 28.70 -1.98
N VAL A 71 -46.01 27.69 -1.33
CA VAL A 71 -46.58 27.01 -0.16
C VAL A 71 -45.75 27.36 1.07
N GLU A 72 -46.40 27.81 2.13
CA GLU A 72 -45.75 28.11 3.41
C GLU A 72 -45.58 26.83 4.23
N PRO A 73 -44.33 26.51 4.66
CA PRO A 73 -44.08 25.34 5.51
C PRO A 73 -44.74 25.50 6.89
N ASP A 74 -45.42 24.49 7.38
CA ASP A 74 -46.12 24.43 8.65
C ASP A 74 -45.57 23.40 9.65
N ALA A 75 -44.68 22.53 9.21
CA ALA A 75 -44.08 21.50 10.04
C ALA A 75 -42.54 21.42 9.86
N ASP A 76 -41.86 20.92 10.89
CA ASP A 76 -40.43 20.63 10.82
C ASP A 76 -40.17 19.50 9.85
N ILE A 77 -39.06 19.56 9.10
CA ILE A 77 -38.62 18.53 8.20
C ILE A 77 -37.30 17.95 8.70
N CYS A 78 -37.23 16.65 8.90
CA CYS A 78 -35.98 15.96 9.16
C CYS A 78 -35.44 15.31 7.90
N ILE A 79 -34.10 15.38 7.74
CA ILE A 79 -33.37 14.76 6.65
C ILE A 79 -32.26 13.92 7.25
N GLU A 80 -32.09 12.72 6.72
CA GLU A 80 -31.00 11.80 7.11
C GLU A 80 -30.28 11.25 5.91
N ARG A 81 -29.05 10.79 6.16
CA ARG A 81 -28.34 9.96 5.20
C ARG A 81 -28.63 8.51 5.54
N PRO A 82 -29.23 7.75 4.62
CA PRO A 82 -29.51 6.32 4.85
C PRO A 82 -28.23 5.55 5.16
N VAL A 83 -28.30 4.69 6.16
CA VAL A 83 -27.24 3.77 6.53
C VAL A 83 -27.81 2.37 6.63
N SER A 84 -26.97 1.37 6.38
CA SER A 84 -27.35 -0.04 6.47
C SER A 84 -26.32 -0.84 7.26
N PRO A 85 -26.70 -1.92 7.93
CA PRO A 85 -25.75 -2.81 8.58
C PRO A 85 -24.69 -3.31 7.58
N PRO A 86 -23.42 -3.45 8.00
CA PRO A 86 -22.39 -4.00 7.14
C PRO A 86 -22.71 -5.44 6.77
N ALA A 87 -22.63 -5.76 5.46
CA ALA A 87 -22.83 -7.10 4.95
C ALA A 87 -21.48 -7.82 4.81
N PRO A 88 -21.21 -8.92 5.54
CA PRO A 88 -19.93 -9.63 5.48
C PRO A 88 -19.49 -10.01 4.06
N ALA A 89 -20.43 -10.40 3.20
CA ALA A 89 -20.14 -10.74 1.81
C ALA A 89 -19.58 -9.54 1.01
N ARG A 90 -20.11 -8.33 1.24
CA ARG A 90 -19.59 -7.12 0.60
C ARG A 90 -18.19 -6.74 1.12
N LEU A 91 -17.95 -6.91 2.42
CA LEU A 91 -16.63 -6.70 3.01
C LEU A 91 -15.61 -7.67 2.41
N LEU A 92 -15.96 -8.95 2.35
CA LEU A 92 -15.09 -9.99 1.78
C LEU A 92 -14.80 -9.72 0.31
N ALA A 93 -15.80 -9.37 -0.49
CA ALA A 93 -15.61 -9.04 -1.90
C ALA A 93 -14.64 -7.86 -2.09
N ALA A 94 -14.78 -6.79 -1.31
CA ALA A 94 -13.87 -5.65 -1.36
C ALA A 94 -12.43 -6.02 -0.94
N MET A 95 -12.26 -6.91 0.05
CA MET A 95 -10.96 -7.44 0.45
C MET A 95 -10.34 -8.31 -0.64
N GLN A 96 -11.13 -9.16 -1.29
CA GLN A 96 -10.68 -9.99 -2.41
C GLN A 96 -10.27 -9.15 -3.63
N THR A 97 -10.96 -8.04 -3.88
CA THR A 97 -10.54 -7.08 -4.92
C THR A 97 -9.15 -6.50 -4.62
N ALA A 98 -8.85 -6.20 -3.35
CA ALA A 98 -7.54 -5.69 -2.94
C ALA A 98 -6.43 -6.75 -2.98
N MET A 99 -6.77 -8.02 -2.72
CA MET A 99 -5.84 -9.16 -2.70
C MET A 99 -6.49 -10.41 -3.32
N PRO A 100 -6.55 -10.50 -4.66
CA PRO A 100 -7.31 -11.54 -5.38
C PRO A 100 -6.86 -12.97 -5.08
N GLN A 101 -5.56 -13.18 -4.78
CA GLN A 101 -4.99 -14.50 -4.53
C GLN A 101 -5.01 -14.89 -3.04
N ALA A 102 -5.52 -14.01 -2.17
CA ALA A 102 -5.54 -14.27 -0.74
C ALA A 102 -6.70 -15.17 -0.32
N GLY A 103 -6.40 -16.14 0.50
CA GLY A 103 -7.41 -16.83 1.32
C GLY A 103 -7.74 -15.92 2.52
N ILE A 104 -8.97 -15.40 2.55
CA ILE A 104 -9.42 -14.44 3.58
C ILE A 104 -10.60 -15.04 4.34
N ALA A 105 -10.50 -15.05 5.67
CA ALA A 105 -11.60 -15.35 6.56
C ALA A 105 -11.81 -14.18 7.52
N ILE A 106 -13.01 -13.60 7.53
CA ILE A 106 -13.37 -12.54 8.46
C ILE A 106 -13.67 -13.18 9.82
N LEU A 107 -12.93 -12.76 10.85
CA LEU A 107 -13.11 -13.21 12.23
C LEU A 107 -14.09 -12.30 12.98
N GLU A 108 -13.93 -10.99 12.78
CA GLU A 108 -14.72 -9.95 13.42
C GLU A 108 -14.75 -8.70 12.53
N TYR A 109 -15.77 -7.86 12.67
CA TYR A 109 -15.86 -6.58 11.95
C TYR A 109 -16.70 -5.57 12.74
N GLY A 110 -16.50 -4.28 12.45
CA GLY A 110 -17.27 -3.19 13.03
C GLY A 110 -18.74 -3.29 12.63
N ARG A 111 -19.63 -3.25 13.61
CA ARG A 111 -21.08 -3.41 13.39
C ARG A 111 -21.83 -2.10 13.19
N GLN A 112 -21.12 -0.97 13.22
CA GLN A 112 -21.75 0.33 12.98
C GLN A 112 -22.36 0.38 11.57
N PRO A 113 -23.58 0.93 11.42
CA PRO A 113 -24.21 1.07 10.11
C PRO A 113 -23.38 1.91 9.16
N LEU A 114 -23.30 1.49 7.90
CA LEU A 114 -22.49 2.10 6.86
C LEU A 114 -23.36 2.90 5.89
N PRO A 115 -22.87 4.05 5.38
CA PRO A 115 -23.52 4.75 4.28
C PRO A 115 -23.48 3.91 3.00
N ALA A 116 -24.40 4.17 2.09
CA ALA A 116 -24.32 3.62 0.74
C ALA A 116 -23.09 4.18 0.01
N GLY A 117 -22.33 3.31 -0.61
CA GLY A 117 -21.10 3.67 -1.32
C GLY A 117 -20.24 2.47 -1.64
N GLU A 118 -19.09 2.74 -2.23
CA GLU A 118 -18.08 1.75 -2.56
C GLU A 118 -17.21 1.45 -1.34
N ILE A 119 -17.02 0.16 -1.04
CA ILE A 119 -16.14 -0.29 0.04
C ILE A 119 -14.75 -0.54 -0.53
N GLU A 120 -13.74 0.10 0.01
CA GLU A 120 -12.34 -0.07 -0.36
C GLU A 120 -11.53 -0.58 0.83
N PHE A 121 -10.76 -1.64 0.61
CA PHE A 121 -9.66 -2.06 1.46
C PHE A 121 -8.35 -1.92 0.67
N ARG A 122 -7.31 -1.39 1.30
CA ARG A 122 -5.97 -1.32 0.69
C ARG A 122 -5.02 -2.24 1.42
N ALA A 123 -4.11 -2.89 0.70
CA ALA A 123 -3.09 -3.74 1.33
C ALA A 123 -2.29 -2.99 2.41
N SER A 124 -2.03 -1.70 2.21
CA SER A 124 -1.37 -0.83 3.18
C SER A 124 -2.16 -0.61 4.48
N GLY A 125 -3.45 -0.91 4.50
CA GLY A 125 -4.32 -0.84 5.69
C GLY A 125 -4.27 -2.10 6.56
N LEU A 126 -3.63 -3.17 6.09
CA LEU A 126 -3.51 -4.43 6.81
C LEU A 126 -2.40 -4.35 7.87
N ARG A 127 -2.72 -4.74 9.09
CA ARG A 127 -1.77 -4.77 10.22
C ARG A 127 -1.78 -6.15 10.87
N PRO A 128 -0.61 -6.80 11.01
CA PRO A 128 -0.55 -8.08 11.71
C PRO A 128 -0.95 -7.93 13.19
N GLY A 129 -1.57 -8.96 13.73
CA GLY A 129 -1.96 -9.04 15.14
C GLY A 129 -1.95 -10.49 15.62
N ALA A 130 -1.88 -10.70 16.94
CA ALA A 130 -1.78 -12.03 17.55
C ALA A 130 -3.02 -12.91 17.26
N GLU A 131 -4.20 -12.31 17.27
CA GLU A 131 -5.49 -13.01 17.05
C GLU A 131 -6.06 -12.79 15.64
N GLY A 132 -5.21 -12.54 14.66
CA GLY A 132 -5.59 -12.18 13.30
C GLY A 132 -5.20 -10.75 12.96
N ALA A 133 -5.14 -10.45 11.69
CA ALA A 133 -4.75 -9.14 11.20
C ALA A 133 -5.93 -8.15 11.28
N LEU A 134 -5.66 -6.94 11.71
CA LEU A 134 -6.60 -5.83 11.61
C LEU A 134 -6.47 -5.20 10.22
N TRP A 135 -7.59 -5.10 9.51
CA TRP A 135 -7.66 -4.45 8.22
C TRP A 135 -8.60 -3.25 8.27
N ILE A 136 -8.04 -2.07 8.04
CA ILE A 136 -8.81 -0.82 8.00
C ILE A 136 -9.18 -0.53 6.55
N GLY A 137 -10.47 -0.30 6.32
CA GLY A 137 -11.05 0.06 5.05
C GLY A 137 -11.90 1.31 5.16
N TYR A 138 -12.48 1.72 4.03
CA TYR A 138 -13.33 2.89 3.94
C TYR A 138 -14.52 2.63 3.03
N VAL A 139 -15.67 3.24 3.36
CA VAL A 139 -16.76 3.43 2.41
C VAL A 139 -16.58 4.81 1.78
N HIS A 140 -16.45 4.85 0.46
CA HIS A 140 -16.48 6.10 -0.30
C HIS A 140 -17.91 6.52 -0.57
N TYR A 141 -18.29 7.72 -0.13
CA TYR A 141 -19.64 8.23 -0.27
C TYR A 141 -19.61 9.73 -0.56
N ALA A 142 -20.70 10.27 -1.10
CA ALA A 142 -20.86 11.71 -1.38
C ALA A 142 -19.61 12.32 -2.05
N GLY A 143 -19.15 11.70 -3.15
CA GLY A 143 -17.99 12.13 -3.92
C GLY A 143 -16.66 11.80 -3.23
N THR A 144 -16.14 12.71 -2.42
CA THR A 144 -14.79 12.57 -1.83
C THR A 144 -14.78 12.14 -0.38
N ARG A 145 -15.93 11.96 0.24
CA ARG A 145 -16.03 11.63 1.68
C ARG A 145 -15.72 10.14 1.91
N ARG A 146 -15.11 9.86 3.06
CA ARG A 146 -14.78 8.51 3.49
C ARG A 146 -15.32 8.24 4.87
N PHE A 147 -15.90 7.06 5.05
CA PHE A 147 -16.36 6.53 6.33
C PHE A 147 -15.53 5.32 6.68
N ALA A 148 -14.79 5.38 7.80
CA ALA A 148 -13.88 4.33 8.21
C ALA A 148 -14.65 3.10 8.69
N LEU A 149 -14.14 1.95 8.33
CA LEU A 149 -14.58 0.64 8.83
C LEU A 149 -13.36 -0.24 9.11
N TRP A 150 -13.56 -1.29 9.87
CA TRP A 150 -12.50 -2.23 10.18
C TRP A 150 -13.01 -3.67 10.18
N ALA A 151 -12.10 -4.59 9.92
CA ALA A 151 -12.33 -6.01 10.12
C ALA A 151 -11.07 -6.67 10.67
N ARG A 152 -11.24 -7.69 11.50
CA ARG A 152 -10.19 -8.62 11.90
C ARG A 152 -10.30 -9.85 11.01
N VAL A 153 -9.19 -10.20 10.37
CA VAL A 153 -9.17 -11.26 9.36
C VAL A 153 -8.04 -12.25 9.62
N LYS A 154 -8.28 -13.51 9.29
CA LYS A 154 -7.22 -14.47 9.02
C LYS A 154 -6.96 -14.40 7.52
N ILE A 155 -5.72 -14.05 7.14
CA ILE A 155 -5.35 -13.88 5.74
C ILE A 155 -4.07 -14.63 5.44
N VAL A 156 -4.08 -15.36 4.34
CA VAL A 156 -2.92 -16.09 3.82
C VAL A 156 -2.83 -15.88 2.32
N VAL A 157 -1.61 -15.78 1.81
CA VAL A 157 -1.31 -15.72 0.38
C VAL A 157 -0.31 -16.81 0.01
N PRO A 158 -0.35 -17.35 -1.21
CA PRO A 158 0.69 -18.24 -1.68
C PRO A 158 1.98 -17.44 -1.85
N VAL A 159 3.02 -17.78 -1.09
CA VAL A 159 4.34 -17.15 -1.15
C VAL A 159 5.33 -18.19 -1.65
N ALA A 160 5.92 -17.94 -2.83
CA ALA A 160 7.07 -18.69 -3.32
C ALA A 160 8.29 -18.29 -2.51
N ARG A 161 9.10 -19.28 -2.13
CA ARG A 161 10.35 -19.06 -1.42
C ARG A 161 11.40 -20.10 -1.76
N VAL A 162 12.63 -19.67 -1.81
CA VAL A 162 13.79 -20.53 -2.01
C VAL A 162 14.27 -21.06 -0.66
N ILE A 163 14.39 -22.37 -0.54
CA ILE A 163 14.84 -23.07 0.66
C ILE A 163 16.20 -23.69 0.41
N ALA A 164 17.13 -23.52 1.34
CA ALA A 164 18.39 -24.27 1.36
C ALA A 164 18.11 -25.76 1.67
N VAL A 165 18.51 -26.69 0.80
CA VAL A 165 18.35 -28.14 1.04
C VAL A 165 19.58 -28.73 1.73
N ALA A 166 20.69 -28.00 1.74
CA ALA A 166 21.92 -28.32 2.44
C ALA A 166 22.44 -27.09 3.17
N ASP A 167 23.40 -27.27 4.08
CA ASP A 167 24.09 -26.16 4.74
C ASP A 167 24.93 -25.38 3.72
N LEU A 168 24.69 -24.08 3.63
CA LEU A 168 25.40 -23.16 2.75
C LEU A 168 26.47 -22.40 3.54
N ARG A 169 27.70 -22.36 2.99
CA ARG A 169 28.86 -21.74 3.65
C ARG A 169 29.19 -20.38 3.03
N PRO A 170 29.59 -19.37 3.84
CA PRO A 170 30.10 -18.11 3.31
C PRO A 170 31.24 -18.32 2.32
N GLY A 171 31.32 -17.48 1.29
CA GLY A 171 32.38 -17.50 0.30
C GLY A 171 32.31 -18.67 -0.69
N GLN A 172 31.27 -19.48 -0.66
CA GLN A 172 31.05 -20.57 -1.64
C GLN A 172 29.80 -20.24 -2.48
N ALA A 173 29.93 -20.40 -3.79
CA ALA A 173 28.82 -20.22 -4.69
C ALA A 173 27.74 -21.29 -4.45
N ILE A 174 26.49 -20.83 -4.36
CA ILE A 174 25.34 -21.71 -4.24
C ILE A 174 25.12 -22.44 -5.56
N THR A 175 24.98 -23.77 -5.51
CA THR A 175 24.66 -24.59 -6.69
C THR A 175 23.15 -24.85 -6.80
N PRO A 176 22.65 -25.21 -8.00
CA PRO A 176 21.22 -25.50 -8.20
C PRO A 176 20.70 -26.62 -7.28
N GLU A 177 21.53 -27.63 -6.97
CA GLU A 177 21.18 -28.78 -6.14
C GLU A 177 21.05 -28.43 -4.65
N GLN A 178 21.60 -27.29 -4.24
CA GLN A 178 21.59 -26.84 -2.84
C GLN A 178 20.35 -26.05 -2.49
N VAL A 179 19.50 -25.71 -3.45
CA VAL A 179 18.30 -24.92 -3.25
C VAL A 179 17.10 -25.53 -3.95
N ARG A 180 15.92 -25.29 -3.39
CA ARG A 180 14.66 -25.64 -4.03
C ARG A 180 13.65 -24.53 -3.81
N THR A 181 12.72 -24.38 -4.74
CA THR A 181 11.57 -23.47 -4.57
C THR A 181 10.39 -24.25 -4.00
N GLU A 182 9.75 -23.69 -2.98
CA GLU A 182 8.48 -24.20 -2.46
C GLU A 182 7.47 -23.05 -2.30
N THR A 183 6.18 -23.35 -2.42
CA THR A 183 5.11 -22.39 -2.17
C THR A 183 4.45 -22.73 -0.84
N ARG A 184 4.30 -21.73 0.04
CA ARG A 184 3.56 -21.87 1.30
C ARG A 184 2.49 -20.79 1.43
N GLN A 185 1.42 -21.16 2.15
CA GLN A 185 0.40 -20.20 2.54
C GLN A 185 0.88 -19.44 3.78
N GLU A 186 1.18 -18.17 3.61
CA GLU A 186 1.74 -17.33 4.66
C GLU A 186 1.00 -15.98 4.76
N PHE A 187 1.15 -15.31 5.88
CA PHE A 187 0.70 -13.92 5.99
C PHE A 187 1.49 -13.05 5.01
N PRO A 188 0.85 -12.08 4.31
CA PRO A 188 1.55 -11.16 3.41
C PRO A 188 2.63 -10.38 4.15
N LEU A 189 3.89 -10.66 3.87
CA LEU A 189 5.04 -10.02 4.52
C LEU A 189 5.50 -8.79 3.73
N ALA A 190 6.02 -7.80 4.47
CA ALA A 190 6.63 -6.62 3.86
C ALA A 190 8.01 -6.92 3.23
N VAL A 191 8.72 -7.96 3.71
CA VAL A 191 10.06 -8.36 3.23
C VAL A 191 9.94 -9.65 2.43
N PRO A 192 10.16 -9.61 1.12
CA PRO A 192 10.04 -10.78 0.27
C PRO A 192 11.18 -11.80 0.50
N PHE A 193 10.86 -13.07 0.28
CA PHE A 193 11.84 -14.12 0.05
C PHE A 193 12.34 -14.09 -1.40
N LEU A 194 13.42 -14.86 -1.71
CA LEU A 194 13.72 -15.15 -3.11
C LEU A 194 12.62 -16.05 -3.68
N GLU A 195 12.15 -15.72 -4.86
CA GLU A 195 11.00 -16.39 -5.49
C GLU A 195 11.43 -17.56 -6.38
N SER A 196 12.67 -17.53 -6.91
CA SER A 196 13.23 -18.60 -7.75
C SER A 196 14.65 -18.96 -7.35
N GLY A 197 15.03 -20.24 -7.56
CA GLY A 197 16.38 -20.72 -7.30
C GLY A 197 17.45 -19.97 -8.08
N GLU A 198 17.16 -19.49 -9.28
CA GLU A 198 18.08 -18.72 -10.12
C GLU A 198 18.58 -17.44 -9.44
N GLN A 199 17.74 -16.84 -8.58
CA GLN A 199 18.13 -15.66 -7.81
C GLN A 199 19.18 -15.95 -6.74
N ALA A 200 19.34 -17.22 -6.34
CA ALA A 200 20.29 -17.66 -5.33
C ALA A 200 21.54 -18.30 -5.95
N VAL A 201 21.38 -19.05 -7.05
CA VAL A 201 22.46 -19.78 -7.71
C VAL A 201 23.57 -18.84 -8.15
N GLY A 202 24.82 -19.22 -7.89
CA GLY A 202 26.02 -18.43 -8.18
C GLY A 202 26.31 -17.32 -7.17
N LYS A 203 25.38 -16.95 -6.29
CA LYS A 203 25.65 -16.01 -5.21
C LYS A 203 26.30 -16.67 -4.01
N TRP A 204 26.90 -15.86 -3.14
CA TRP A 204 27.53 -16.32 -1.91
C TRP A 204 26.68 -15.97 -0.70
N PRO A 205 26.52 -16.89 0.26
CA PRO A 205 25.95 -16.55 1.56
C PRO A 205 26.89 -15.57 2.32
N ARG A 206 26.32 -14.50 2.89
CA ARG A 206 27.07 -13.57 3.77
C ARG A 206 27.44 -14.22 5.10
N SER A 207 26.64 -15.18 5.55
CA SER A 207 26.86 -16.00 6.75
C SER A 207 26.36 -17.41 6.48
N ALA A 208 26.73 -18.37 7.33
CA ALA A 208 26.26 -19.75 7.20
C ALA A 208 24.72 -19.81 7.24
N ILE A 209 24.12 -20.49 6.26
CA ILE A 209 22.69 -20.74 6.17
C ILE A 209 22.46 -22.23 6.34
N ARG A 210 21.65 -22.60 7.35
CA ARG A 210 21.36 -24.02 7.62
C ARG A 210 20.34 -24.58 6.64
N ALA A 211 20.43 -25.88 6.39
CA ALA A 211 19.41 -26.62 5.65
C ALA A 211 18.00 -26.35 6.23
N GLY A 212 16.99 -26.24 5.37
CA GLY A 212 15.61 -25.92 5.73
C GLY A 212 15.31 -24.43 5.88
N THR A 213 16.31 -23.55 5.82
CA THR A 213 16.13 -22.10 5.95
C THR A 213 15.64 -21.47 4.65
N ALA A 214 14.61 -20.62 4.73
CA ALA A 214 14.18 -19.80 3.61
C ALA A 214 15.15 -18.65 3.37
N ILE A 215 15.62 -18.51 2.13
CA ILE A 215 16.64 -17.55 1.74
C ILE A 215 16.00 -16.21 1.41
N ARG A 216 16.52 -15.13 1.99
CA ARG A 216 16.15 -13.75 1.68
C ARG A 216 17.25 -13.05 0.89
N PRO A 217 16.93 -12.04 0.07
CA PRO A 217 17.92 -11.31 -0.72
C PRO A 217 19.10 -10.79 0.11
N GLY A 218 18.83 -10.24 1.30
CA GLY A 218 19.87 -9.70 2.18
C GLY A 218 20.83 -10.73 2.80
N MET A 219 20.54 -12.03 2.69
CA MET A 219 21.42 -13.12 3.16
C MET A 219 22.50 -13.46 2.15
N LEU A 220 22.42 -12.95 0.93
CA LEU A 220 23.31 -13.26 -0.17
C LEU A 220 24.09 -12.03 -0.62
N GLU A 221 25.25 -12.30 -1.23
CA GLU A 221 26.08 -11.31 -1.92
C GLU A 221 26.58 -11.87 -3.25
N ASN A 222 27.01 -10.99 -4.14
CA ASN A 222 27.65 -11.44 -5.38
C ASN A 222 29.04 -11.99 -5.08
N PRO A 223 29.51 -12.99 -5.87
CA PRO A 223 30.87 -13.49 -5.76
C PRO A 223 31.89 -12.36 -5.87
N LYS A 224 32.93 -12.42 -5.04
CA LYS A 224 34.06 -11.49 -5.16
C LYS A 224 35.01 -12.01 -6.24
N GLU A 225 35.08 -11.28 -7.34
CA GLU A 225 35.94 -11.61 -8.46
C GLU A 225 37.41 -11.19 -8.25
N VAL A 226 37.64 -10.31 -7.28
CA VAL A 226 38.95 -9.89 -6.83
C VAL A 226 38.96 -9.93 -5.31
N VAL A 227 40.01 -10.54 -4.75
CA VAL A 227 40.23 -10.59 -3.30
C VAL A 227 41.47 -9.77 -2.95
N SER A 228 41.49 -9.19 -1.75
CA SER A 228 42.65 -8.43 -1.26
C SER A 228 43.90 -9.30 -1.28
N GLY A 229 44.99 -8.81 -1.89
CA GLY A 229 46.23 -9.53 -2.13
C GLY A 229 46.39 -10.09 -3.55
N ASP A 230 45.29 -10.16 -4.33
CA ASP A 230 45.37 -10.65 -5.71
C ASP A 230 46.18 -9.71 -6.60
N SER A 231 46.96 -10.31 -7.55
CA SER A 231 47.47 -9.56 -8.71
C SER A 231 46.33 -9.35 -9.71
N VAL A 232 46.11 -8.12 -10.12
CA VAL A 232 45.04 -7.74 -11.04
C VAL A 232 45.59 -6.98 -12.25
N THR A 233 45.01 -7.21 -13.41
CA THR A 233 45.25 -6.40 -14.60
C THR A 233 44.33 -5.17 -14.57
N VAL A 234 44.96 -4.02 -14.63
CA VAL A 234 44.27 -2.71 -14.64
C VAL A 234 44.19 -2.19 -16.06
N ASP A 235 42.99 -2.03 -16.55
CA ASP A 235 42.71 -1.40 -17.87
C ASP A 235 42.41 0.09 -17.64
N VAL A 236 43.28 0.96 -18.16
CA VAL A 236 43.15 2.40 -18.07
C VAL A 236 42.79 2.97 -19.44
N ARG A 237 41.62 3.58 -19.55
CA ARG A 237 41.15 4.23 -20.78
C ARG A 237 41.02 5.75 -20.55
N ASN A 238 41.72 6.51 -21.37
CA ASN A 238 41.63 7.96 -21.36
C ASN A 238 41.64 8.51 -22.79
N GLY A 239 40.45 8.89 -23.29
CA GLY A 239 40.26 9.29 -24.70
C GLY A 239 40.61 8.14 -25.65
N GLY A 240 41.57 8.37 -26.57
CA GLY A 240 42.05 7.33 -27.49
C GLY A 240 43.23 6.48 -26.95
N ALA A 241 43.71 6.73 -25.73
CA ALA A 241 44.80 6.00 -25.13
C ALA A 241 44.27 4.81 -24.32
N HIS A 242 44.87 3.64 -24.50
CA HIS A 242 44.63 2.40 -23.75
C HIS A 242 45.94 1.94 -23.15
N LEU A 243 45.96 1.72 -21.84
CA LEU A 243 47.08 1.24 -21.09
C LEU A 243 46.67 0.06 -20.21
N GLU A 244 47.42 -1.02 -20.26
CA GLU A 244 47.30 -2.12 -19.33
C GLU A 244 48.52 -2.16 -18.39
N LEU A 245 48.27 -2.32 -17.10
CA LEU A 245 49.30 -2.49 -16.10
C LEU A 245 48.93 -3.51 -15.05
N GLU A 246 49.89 -4.12 -14.40
CA GLU A 246 49.64 -4.98 -13.24
C GLU A 246 49.59 -4.15 -11.95
N ALA A 247 48.69 -4.51 -11.05
CA ALA A 247 48.56 -3.94 -9.73
C ALA A 247 48.17 -5.01 -8.71
N GLN A 248 48.38 -4.71 -7.43
CA GLN A 248 47.95 -5.54 -6.32
C GLN A 248 46.66 -4.99 -5.74
N ALA A 249 45.63 -5.82 -5.61
CA ALA A 249 44.38 -5.45 -4.95
C ALA A 249 44.62 -5.29 -3.43
N GLU A 250 44.27 -4.15 -2.87
CA GLU A 250 44.28 -3.90 -1.43
C GLU A 250 42.88 -4.06 -0.82
N GLY A 251 41.86 -4.28 -1.64
CA GLY A 251 40.48 -4.57 -1.25
C GLY A 251 39.88 -5.69 -2.06
N SER A 252 38.77 -6.26 -1.60
CA SER A 252 38.03 -7.30 -2.31
C SER A 252 36.75 -6.70 -2.88
N GLY A 253 36.32 -7.15 -4.07
CA GLY A 253 35.10 -6.66 -4.71
C GLY A 253 34.51 -7.64 -5.72
N ALA A 254 33.16 -7.55 -5.88
CA ALA A 254 32.41 -8.16 -6.96
C ALA A 254 32.45 -7.29 -8.22
N VAL A 255 32.03 -7.86 -9.36
CA VAL A 255 31.90 -7.09 -10.61
C VAL A 255 31.09 -5.82 -10.41
N GLY A 256 31.64 -4.70 -10.88
CA GLY A 256 31.03 -3.38 -10.75
C GLY A 256 31.39 -2.61 -9.48
N GLU A 257 31.95 -3.25 -8.47
CA GLU A 257 32.44 -2.59 -7.26
C GLU A 257 33.79 -1.91 -7.47
N THR A 258 34.04 -0.85 -6.73
CA THR A 258 35.31 -0.10 -6.77
C THR A 258 36.14 -0.50 -5.58
N ILE A 259 37.40 -0.93 -5.86
CA ILE A 259 38.34 -1.38 -4.84
C ILE A 259 39.64 -0.57 -4.90
N PRO A 260 40.36 -0.40 -3.77
CA PRO A 260 41.69 0.15 -3.76
C PRO A 260 42.68 -0.87 -4.34
N VAL A 261 43.54 -0.39 -5.24
CA VAL A 261 44.65 -1.15 -5.82
C VAL A 261 45.93 -0.36 -5.70
N ARG A 262 47.06 -1.07 -5.66
CA ARG A 262 48.40 -0.47 -5.54
C ARG A 262 49.26 -0.93 -6.71
N ASN A 263 49.89 0.02 -7.38
CA ASN A 263 50.95 -0.29 -8.37
C ASN A 263 52.23 -0.76 -7.64
N PRO A 264 52.75 -1.97 -7.93
CA PRO A 264 53.91 -2.51 -7.19
C PRO A 264 55.21 -1.73 -7.45
N GLU A 265 55.34 -1.10 -8.63
CA GLU A 265 56.57 -0.36 -8.99
C GLU A 265 56.58 1.04 -8.37
N SER A 266 55.48 1.79 -8.52
CA SER A 266 55.42 3.19 -8.05
C SER A 266 54.89 3.33 -6.63
N HIS A 267 54.39 2.25 -6.02
CA HIS A 267 53.68 2.21 -4.72
C HIS A 267 52.47 3.13 -4.62
N LYS A 268 52.02 3.73 -5.74
CA LYS A 268 50.84 4.59 -5.75
C LYS A 268 49.57 3.77 -5.62
N ARG A 269 48.63 4.29 -4.80
CA ARG A 269 47.31 3.77 -4.58
C ARG A 269 46.29 4.52 -5.44
N PHE A 270 45.35 3.79 -6.01
CA PHE A 270 44.24 4.37 -6.75
C PHE A 270 43.01 3.46 -6.65
N LEU A 271 41.85 3.98 -7.03
CA LEU A 271 40.61 3.22 -7.06
C LEU A 271 40.36 2.68 -8.46
N ALA A 272 39.98 1.41 -8.54
CA ALA A 272 39.67 0.74 -9.80
C ALA A 272 38.37 -0.05 -9.65
N ARG A 273 37.57 -0.10 -10.71
CA ARG A 273 36.33 -0.84 -10.78
C ARG A 273 36.60 -2.25 -11.23
N VAL A 274 36.02 -3.23 -10.53
CA VAL A 274 36.14 -4.65 -10.89
C VAL A 274 35.29 -4.93 -12.12
N GLU A 275 35.91 -5.46 -13.18
CA GLU A 275 35.24 -5.84 -14.44
C GLU A 275 35.02 -7.36 -14.53
N GLY A 276 35.81 -8.14 -13.77
CA GLY A 276 35.75 -9.60 -13.74
C GLY A 276 36.92 -10.18 -12.93
N LYS A 277 37.08 -11.48 -13.01
CA LYS A 277 38.10 -12.23 -12.28
C LYS A 277 39.52 -11.70 -12.61
N GLY A 278 40.17 -11.10 -11.60
CA GLY A 278 41.51 -10.54 -11.74
C GLY A 278 41.63 -9.35 -12.70
N ARG A 279 40.51 -8.72 -13.10
CA ARG A 279 40.52 -7.58 -14.02
C ARG A 279 39.76 -6.41 -13.42
N VAL A 280 40.40 -5.25 -13.47
CA VAL A 280 39.83 -4.00 -12.98
C VAL A 280 40.04 -2.87 -14.00
N SER A 281 39.18 -1.87 -14.00
CA SER A 281 39.29 -0.72 -14.91
C SER A 281 39.39 0.59 -14.15
N VAL A 282 40.13 1.53 -14.76
CA VAL A 282 40.13 2.94 -14.36
C VAL A 282 39.63 3.76 -15.54
N GLY A 283 38.37 4.18 -15.45
CA GLY A 283 37.78 5.09 -16.42
C GLY A 283 38.11 6.54 -16.12
N PRO A 284 37.80 7.51 -17.04
CA PRO A 284 37.88 8.93 -16.74
C PRO A 284 37.04 9.20 -15.50
N ALA A 285 37.64 9.82 -14.48
CA ALA A 285 37.00 10.14 -13.21
C ALA A 285 35.66 10.82 -13.50
N ALA A 286 34.56 10.19 -13.14
CA ALA A 286 33.28 10.87 -13.02
C ALA A 286 33.54 12.10 -12.13
N GLY A 287 33.28 13.28 -12.71
CA GLY A 287 33.74 14.59 -12.28
C GLY A 287 33.84 14.76 -10.77
N LYS A 288 34.96 15.37 -10.33
CA LYS A 288 35.08 15.97 -9.04
C LYS A 288 33.85 16.85 -8.79
N VAL A 289 33.00 16.45 -7.87
CA VAL A 289 32.13 17.41 -7.18
C VAL A 289 33.09 18.24 -6.31
N ASN A 290 33.36 19.45 -6.74
CA ASN A 290 34.11 20.43 -5.97
C ASN A 290 33.23 20.98 -4.84
N PRO A 291 33.74 21.35 -3.70
CA PRO A 291 33.10 21.64 -2.42
C PRO A 291 32.07 22.75 -2.47
#